data_0cb7c478e653e116258dc3b002768faa
#
_entry.id   0cb7c478e653e116258dc3b002768faa
#
_cell.length_a   1.000
_cell.length_b   1.000
_cell.length_c   1.000
_cell.angle_alpha   90.00
_cell.angle_beta   90.00
_cell.angle_gamma   90.00
#
_symmetry.space_group_name_H-M   'P 1'
#
loop_
_entity.id
_entity.type
_entity.pdbx_description
1 polymer ?
#
loop_
_entity_poly.entity_id
_entity_poly.type
_entity_poly.pdbx_seq_one_letter_code
_entity_poly.pdbx_strand_id
1 'polypeptide(L)'
;MKKKYIKNDFFTKAGLKTNEDTVYTNDNFGFVIDGATGLLKERITDKDSDAQWFAEALKNYLVKNLGNNELSIQEVMRGAITQINNDYNALEGAENVKSRPSAGTCIYRLNGDKFEYFILGDCSLLVENKNGEITHLKTEDIQRLDGINIDKMAQIAKEKNINVIDARPMINDDLVKTRLSQNTKEGYWIVSDSLDAVDHALTGTLNANEISQIVGLSDGFSQIFDTFGIFDKETLVKKLKTEKLQDLYEILWNKQEEDKFCNKFPRFKTRDDASALNVIFDKEM
;
A
#
# COMPACT_ATOMS: atom_id res chain seq x y z
N MET A 1 -26.86 -4.38 13.31
CA MET A 1 -26.93 -5.68 12.60
C MET A 1 -25.55 -6.01 12.04
N LYS A 2 -25.09 -7.27 12.07
CA LYS A 2 -23.83 -7.64 11.39
C LYS A 2 -24.10 -7.68 9.88
N LYS A 3 -23.33 -6.94 9.10
CA LYS A 3 -23.34 -7.05 7.62
C LYS A 3 -23.03 -8.49 7.23
N LYS A 4 -23.78 -9.04 6.29
CA LYS A 4 -23.52 -10.35 5.72
C LYS A 4 -22.59 -10.17 4.51
N TYR A 5 -21.47 -10.88 4.51
CA TYR A 5 -20.55 -10.88 3.39
C TYR A 5 -21.01 -11.85 2.32
N ILE A 6 -20.96 -11.42 1.07
CA ILE A 6 -21.10 -12.28 -0.09
C ILE A 6 -19.74 -12.85 -0.49
N LYS A 7 -18.68 -12.00 -0.42
CA LYS A 7 -17.32 -12.36 -0.78
C LYS A 7 -16.35 -11.62 0.12
N ASN A 8 -15.35 -12.34 0.61
CA ASN A 8 -14.19 -11.80 1.29
C ASN A 8 -12.96 -12.51 0.70
N ASP A 9 -12.19 -11.82 -0.11
CA ASP A 9 -11.06 -12.35 -0.86
C ASP A 9 -9.85 -11.44 -0.66
N PHE A 10 -8.66 -12.01 -0.63
CA PHE A 10 -7.42 -11.27 -0.58
C PHE A 10 -6.32 -11.96 -1.39
N PHE A 11 -5.34 -11.20 -1.80
CA PHE A 11 -4.23 -11.64 -2.62
C PHE A 11 -2.97 -10.89 -2.23
N THR A 12 -1.83 -11.59 -2.20
CA THR A 12 -0.50 -10.99 -2.06
C THR A 12 0.52 -11.82 -2.82
N LYS A 13 1.43 -11.17 -3.52
CA LYS A 13 2.50 -11.82 -4.28
C LYS A 13 3.71 -10.93 -4.43
N ALA A 14 4.89 -11.53 -4.22
CA ALA A 14 6.16 -10.87 -4.48
C ALA A 14 6.32 -10.51 -5.96
N GLY A 15 6.74 -9.29 -6.23
CA GLY A 15 7.13 -8.84 -7.56
C GLY A 15 8.47 -9.39 -8.00
N LEU A 16 9.40 -9.51 -7.04
CA LEU A 16 10.74 -10.06 -7.22
C LEU A 16 10.98 -11.24 -6.25
N LYS A 17 11.99 -11.15 -5.38
CA LYS A 17 12.41 -12.24 -4.52
C LYS A 17 11.69 -12.27 -3.18
N THR A 18 11.59 -11.15 -2.52
CA THR A 18 11.02 -10.98 -1.18
C THR A 18 9.71 -10.23 -1.30
N ASN A 19 8.67 -10.68 -0.63
CA ASN A 19 7.42 -9.94 -0.52
C ASN A 19 7.46 -9.09 0.76
N GLU A 20 7.42 -7.78 0.59
CA GLU A 20 7.38 -6.81 1.68
C GLU A 20 5.95 -6.36 1.99
N ASP A 21 5.00 -6.71 1.12
CA ASP A 21 3.58 -6.48 1.33
C ASP A 21 2.95 -7.49 2.28
N THR A 22 1.88 -7.06 2.92
CA THR A 22 0.97 -7.95 3.63
C THR A 22 -0.46 -7.45 3.58
N VAL A 23 -1.40 -8.37 3.66
CA VAL A 23 -2.84 -8.09 3.61
C VAL A 23 -3.57 -8.90 4.65
N TYR A 24 -4.66 -8.37 5.16
CA TYR A 24 -5.57 -9.07 6.06
C TYR A 24 -6.98 -8.52 5.93
N THR A 25 -7.97 -9.38 6.08
CA THR A 25 -9.37 -8.99 6.17
C THR A 25 -10.17 -10.02 6.96
N ASN A 26 -11.15 -9.54 7.70
CA ASN A 26 -12.12 -10.33 8.42
C ASN A 26 -13.50 -9.66 8.37
N ASP A 27 -14.45 -10.12 9.19
CA ASP A 27 -15.82 -9.61 9.22
C ASP A 27 -15.95 -8.13 9.65
N ASN A 28 -14.97 -7.56 10.32
CA ASN A 28 -15.09 -6.24 10.90
C ASN A 28 -14.09 -5.23 10.37
N PHE A 29 -12.94 -5.68 9.86
CA PHE A 29 -11.89 -4.79 9.36
C PHE A 29 -10.97 -5.48 8.37
N GLY A 30 -10.24 -4.71 7.63
CA GLY A 30 -9.18 -5.17 6.75
C GLY A 30 -8.19 -4.08 6.45
N PHE A 31 -7.02 -4.48 5.94
CA PHE A 31 -5.95 -3.57 5.58
C PHE A 31 -5.01 -4.19 4.53
N VAL A 32 -4.37 -3.34 3.78
CA VAL A 32 -3.19 -3.63 2.96
C VAL A 32 -2.04 -2.82 3.54
N ILE A 33 -0.89 -3.44 3.66
CA ILE A 33 0.37 -2.84 4.11
C ILE A 33 1.41 -3.11 3.04
N ASP A 34 2.03 -2.07 2.52
CA ASP A 34 3.07 -2.07 1.50
C ASP A 34 4.39 -1.66 2.13
N GLY A 35 5.26 -2.63 2.36
CA GLY A 35 6.53 -2.42 3.02
C GLY A 35 7.56 -1.82 2.07
N ALA A 36 8.23 -0.77 2.52
CA ALA A 36 9.20 -0.05 1.71
C ALA A 36 10.64 -0.34 2.17
N THR A 37 11.39 -1.11 1.35
CA THR A 37 12.81 -1.42 1.57
C THR A 37 13.67 -0.17 1.66
N GLY A 38 14.54 -0.13 2.67
CA GLY A 38 15.56 0.90 2.80
C GLY A 38 16.54 0.89 1.61
N LEU A 39 16.76 2.06 0.99
CA LEU A 39 17.72 2.22 -0.11
C LEU A 39 19.18 2.08 0.32
N LEU A 40 19.45 2.11 1.62
CA LEU A 40 20.79 2.09 2.21
C LEU A 40 21.32 0.68 2.48
N LYS A 41 20.60 -0.37 2.09
CA LYS A 41 20.98 -1.80 2.23
C LYS A 41 21.28 -2.25 3.66
N GLU A 42 20.78 -1.49 4.64
CA GLU A 42 20.88 -1.86 6.05
C GLU A 42 19.84 -2.94 6.35
N ARG A 43 20.22 -3.96 7.09
CA ARG A 43 19.32 -5.01 7.58
C ARG A 43 19.82 -5.49 8.92
N ILE A 44 18.98 -5.39 9.94
CA ILE A 44 19.29 -5.84 11.30
C ILE A 44 18.30 -6.87 11.84
N THR A 45 17.19 -7.10 11.12
CA THR A 45 16.17 -8.08 11.51
C THR A 45 16.50 -9.47 10.97
N ASP A 46 15.79 -10.49 11.48
CA ASP A 46 15.90 -11.88 11.07
C ASP A 46 15.15 -12.21 9.76
N LYS A 47 14.41 -11.25 9.20
CA LYS A 47 13.66 -11.40 7.95
C LYS A 47 14.52 -11.12 6.72
N ASP A 48 14.02 -11.42 5.55
CA ASP A 48 14.70 -11.15 4.28
C ASP A 48 14.96 -9.65 4.06
N SER A 49 14.11 -8.78 4.63
CA SER A 49 14.30 -7.33 4.71
C SER A 49 13.69 -6.76 6.00
N ASP A 50 14.17 -5.58 6.43
CA ASP A 50 13.58 -4.88 7.57
C ASP A 50 12.18 -4.34 7.27
N ALA A 51 11.85 -4.07 6.00
CA ALA A 51 10.50 -3.69 5.58
C ALA A 51 9.52 -4.86 5.72
N GLN A 52 9.92 -6.08 5.36
CA GLN A 52 9.11 -7.28 5.60
C GLN A 52 8.84 -7.46 7.10
N TRP A 53 9.87 -7.33 7.93
CA TRP A 53 9.72 -7.41 9.38
C TRP A 53 8.73 -6.36 9.89
N PHE A 54 8.86 -5.12 9.43
CA PHE A 54 8.00 -4.00 9.83
C PHE A 54 6.53 -4.24 9.41
N ALA A 55 6.31 -4.66 8.18
CA ALA A 55 4.97 -4.96 7.66
C ALA A 55 4.30 -6.10 8.45
N GLU A 56 5.05 -7.16 8.79
CA GLU A 56 4.56 -8.26 9.61
C GLU A 56 4.27 -7.81 11.06
N ALA A 57 5.13 -7.01 11.67
CA ALA A 57 4.93 -6.47 13.01
C ALA A 57 3.68 -5.58 13.06
N LEU A 58 3.50 -4.69 12.06
CA LEU A 58 2.32 -3.84 11.95
C LEU A 58 1.04 -4.68 11.77
N LYS A 59 1.05 -5.67 10.87
CA LYS A 59 -0.06 -6.61 10.71
C LYS A 59 -0.44 -7.28 12.03
N ASN A 60 0.55 -7.83 12.75
CA ASN A 60 0.31 -8.55 13.99
C ASN A 60 -0.33 -7.64 15.05
N TYR A 61 0.12 -6.41 15.15
CA TYR A 61 -0.45 -5.43 16.05
C TYR A 61 -1.88 -5.06 15.66
N LEU A 62 -2.14 -4.78 14.38
CA LEU A 62 -3.46 -4.41 13.86
C LEU A 62 -4.48 -5.53 14.03
N VAL A 63 -4.12 -6.78 13.70
CA VAL A 63 -5.01 -7.95 13.88
C VAL A 63 -5.47 -8.08 15.33
N LYS A 64 -4.60 -7.79 16.29
CA LYS A 64 -4.89 -7.88 17.73
C LYS A 64 -5.73 -6.70 18.25
N ASN A 65 -5.53 -5.50 17.74
CA ASN A 65 -6.03 -4.29 18.39
C ASN A 65 -7.09 -3.53 17.57
N LEU A 66 -7.15 -3.69 16.24
CA LEU A 66 -8.03 -2.88 15.38
C LEU A 66 -9.53 -3.15 15.62
N GLY A 67 -9.86 -4.33 16.15
CA GLY A 67 -11.24 -4.66 16.54
C GLY A 67 -11.74 -3.98 17.82
N ASN A 68 -10.88 -3.26 18.55
CA ASN A 68 -11.30 -2.48 19.71
C ASN A 68 -11.93 -1.15 19.27
N ASN A 69 -13.26 -1.10 19.31
CA ASN A 69 -14.04 0.07 18.89
C ASN A 69 -14.04 1.24 19.89
N GLU A 70 -13.43 1.08 21.06
CA GLU A 70 -13.23 2.17 22.04
C GLU A 70 -12.09 3.10 21.63
N LEU A 71 -11.17 2.62 20.79
CA LEU A 71 -10.05 3.38 20.23
C LEU A 71 -10.35 3.80 18.80
N SER A 72 -9.97 5.01 18.41
CA SER A 72 -9.90 5.41 17.01
C SER A 72 -8.81 4.61 16.26
N ILE A 73 -8.89 4.53 14.92
CA ILE A 73 -7.84 3.89 14.13
C ILE A 73 -6.50 4.61 14.34
N GLN A 74 -6.51 5.94 14.49
CA GLN A 74 -5.31 6.74 14.77
C GLN A 74 -4.65 6.35 16.11
N GLU A 75 -5.44 6.14 17.18
CA GLU A 75 -4.91 5.69 18.47
C GLU A 75 -4.30 4.28 18.36
N VAL A 76 -4.95 3.37 17.63
CA VAL A 76 -4.41 2.04 17.35
C VAL A 76 -3.09 2.15 16.58
N MET A 77 -3.01 3.03 15.57
CA MET A 77 -1.79 3.24 14.78
C MET A 77 -0.64 3.84 15.61
N ARG A 78 -0.93 4.80 16.49
CA ARG A 78 0.08 5.35 17.43
C ARG A 78 0.62 4.26 18.36
N GLY A 79 -0.26 3.40 18.88
CA GLY A 79 0.14 2.25 19.70
C GLY A 79 1.02 1.27 18.91
N ALA A 80 0.66 0.99 17.64
CA ALA A 80 1.45 0.14 16.76
C ALA A 80 2.86 0.70 16.53
N ILE A 81 2.96 1.96 16.12
CA ILE A 81 4.24 2.64 15.87
C ILE A 81 5.10 2.63 17.14
N THR A 82 4.52 2.94 18.30
CA THR A 82 5.25 2.93 19.59
C THR A 82 5.81 1.54 19.91
N GLN A 83 4.99 0.49 19.80
CA GLN A 83 5.42 -0.87 20.11
C GLN A 83 6.50 -1.34 19.11
N ILE A 84 6.29 -1.15 17.80
CA ILE A 84 7.22 -1.58 16.76
C ILE A 84 8.56 -0.85 16.89
N ASN A 85 8.56 0.44 17.22
CA ASN A 85 9.78 1.20 17.45
C ASN A 85 10.56 0.68 18.69
N ASN A 86 9.86 0.33 19.76
CA ASN A 86 10.50 -0.27 20.94
C ASN A 86 11.14 -1.61 20.59
N ASP A 87 10.43 -2.47 19.84
CA ASP A 87 10.91 -3.78 19.41
C ASP A 87 12.12 -3.65 18.47
N TYR A 88 12.05 -2.74 17.50
CA TYR A 88 13.15 -2.48 16.56
C TYR A 88 14.38 -1.90 17.26
N ASN A 89 14.20 -0.96 18.21
CA ASN A 89 15.30 -0.35 18.97
C ASN A 89 15.98 -1.34 19.93
N ALA A 90 15.34 -2.44 20.28
CA ALA A 90 15.93 -3.51 21.08
C ALA A 90 16.82 -4.45 20.27
N LEU A 91 16.82 -4.36 18.92
CA LEU A 91 17.69 -5.17 18.06
C LEU A 91 19.14 -4.64 18.10
N GLU A 92 20.08 -5.55 18.02
CA GLU A 92 21.51 -5.23 17.90
C GLU A 92 21.78 -4.45 16.60
N GLY A 93 22.44 -3.31 16.71
CA GLY A 93 22.79 -2.47 15.55
C GLY A 93 21.73 -1.43 15.19
N ALA A 94 20.59 -1.38 15.89
CA ALA A 94 19.51 -0.43 15.60
C ALA A 94 19.95 1.04 15.69
N GLU A 95 20.92 1.34 16.56
CA GLU A 95 21.50 2.68 16.73
C GLU A 95 22.32 3.15 15.52
N ASN A 96 22.75 2.24 14.65
CA ASN A 96 23.56 2.53 13.47
C ASN A 96 22.73 2.67 12.18
N VAL A 97 21.44 2.31 12.22
CA VAL A 97 20.54 2.36 11.06
C VAL A 97 20.20 3.80 10.72
N LYS A 98 20.48 4.21 9.46
CA LYS A 98 20.25 5.58 8.98
C LYS A 98 18.84 5.82 8.44
N SER A 99 18.18 4.77 7.99
CA SER A 99 16.81 4.84 7.46
C SER A 99 15.97 3.74 8.07
N ARG A 100 14.99 4.12 8.88
CA ARG A 100 14.03 3.19 9.47
C ARG A 100 13.18 2.52 8.39
N PRO A 101 12.75 1.26 8.61
CA PRO A 101 11.76 0.64 7.76
C PRO A 101 10.45 1.42 7.81
N SER A 102 9.73 1.39 6.72
CA SER A 102 8.46 2.10 6.59
C SER A 102 7.45 1.29 5.80
N ALA A 103 6.18 1.68 5.85
CA ALA A 103 5.14 1.06 5.05
C ALA A 103 4.03 2.04 4.68
N GLY A 104 3.55 1.98 3.44
CA GLY A 104 2.25 2.49 3.06
C GLY A 104 1.14 1.61 3.63
N THR A 105 -0.03 2.16 3.95
CA THR A 105 -1.17 1.35 4.40
C THR A 105 -2.51 1.98 4.07
N CYS A 106 -3.47 1.14 3.73
CA CYS A 106 -4.89 1.49 3.74
C CYS A 106 -5.65 0.52 4.66
N ILE A 107 -6.44 1.09 5.56
CA ILE A 107 -7.18 0.37 6.59
C ILE A 107 -8.66 0.75 6.49
N TYR A 108 -9.55 -0.22 6.62
CA TYR A 108 -10.95 0.02 6.90
C TYR A 108 -11.40 -0.72 8.16
N ARG A 109 -12.41 -0.17 8.85
CA ARG A 109 -13.06 -0.80 9.99
C ARG A 109 -14.57 -0.52 9.95
N LEU A 110 -15.36 -1.55 10.21
CA LEU A 110 -16.80 -1.45 10.41
C LEU A 110 -17.09 -1.36 11.91
N ASN A 111 -17.72 -0.26 12.31
CA ASN A 111 -18.09 0.00 13.69
C ASN A 111 -19.57 0.42 13.73
N GLY A 112 -20.48 -0.55 13.92
CA GLY A 112 -21.91 -0.33 13.80
C GLY A 112 -22.32 0.05 12.38
N ASP A 113 -22.90 1.26 12.23
CA ASP A 113 -23.28 1.86 10.96
C ASP A 113 -22.17 2.71 10.32
N LYS A 114 -20.98 2.75 10.94
CA LYS A 114 -19.85 3.52 10.47
C LYS A 114 -18.86 2.62 9.71
N PHE A 115 -18.44 3.09 8.56
CA PHE A 115 -17.24 2.64 7.85
C PHE A 115 -16.14 3.67 8.11
N GLU A 116 -15.21 3.32 8.96
CA GLU A 116 -14.06 4.15 9.28
C GLU A 116 -12.88 3.76 8.38
N TYR A 117 -12.10 4.74 7.92
CA TYR A 117 -10.92 4.48 7.12
C TYR A 117 -9.71 5.32 7.56
N PHE A 118 -8.54 4.76 7.28
CA PHE A 118 -7.24 5.39 7.52
C PHE A 118 -6.31 5.01 6.37
N ILE A 119 -5.69 6.00 5.71
CA ILE A 119 -4.77 5.81 4.60
C ILE A 119 -3.55 6.68 4.82
N LEU A 120 -2.37 6.08 4.78
CA LEU A 120 -1.09 6.77 4.91
C LEU A 120 -0.06 6.10 4.01
N GLY A 121 0.59 6.88 3.14
CA GLY A 121 1.45 6.35 2.08
C GLY A 121 0.68 6.17 0.77
N ASP A 122 1.04 5.18 -0.04
CA ASP A 122 0.62 4.97 -1.42
C ASP A 122 -0.41 3.84 -1.63
N CYS A 123 -0.78 3.14 -0.57
CA CYS A 123 -1.93 2.25 -0.60
C CYS A 123 -3.24 3.02 -0.77
N SER A 124 -4.27 2.37 -1.29
CA SER A 124 -5.56 3.02 -1.55
C SER A 124 -6.78 2.12 -1.31
N LEU A 125 -7.96 2.74 -1.13
CA LEU A 125 -9.25 2.08 -1.08
C LEU A 125 -10.15 2.57 -2.22
N LEU A 126 -10.77 1.63 -2.96
CA LEU A 126 -11.91 1.90 -3.81
C LEU A 126 -13.17 1.46 -3.04
N VAL A 127 -14.08 2.38 -2.80
CA VAL A 127 -15.32 2.13 -2.04
C VAL A 127 -16.50 2.36 -2.97
N GLU A 128 -17.21 1.27 -3.31
CA GLU A 128 -18.46 1.36 -4.11
C GLU A 128 -19.65 1.46 -3.17
N ASN A 129 -20.54 2.42 -3.45
CA ASN A 129 -21.82 2.53 -2.75
C ASN A 129 -22.91 1.68 -3.43
N LYS A 130 -24.11 1.60 -2.81
CA LYS A 130 -25.25 0.84 -3.34
C LYS A 130 -25.78 1.37 -4.68
N ASN A 131 -25.47 2.63 -5.03
CA ASN A 131 -25.84 3.23 -6.32
C ASN A 131 -24.82 2.91 -7.42
N GLY A 132 -23.69 2.27 -7.08
CA GLY A 132 -22.61 1.94 -8.03
C GLY A 132 -21.59 3.07 -8.21
N GLU A 133 -21.64 4.12 -7.39
CA GLU A 133 -20.65 5.19 -7.41
C GLU A 133 -19.40 4.75 -6.64
N ILE A 134 -18.23 5.01 -7.20
CA ILE A 134 -16.94 4.62 -6.62
C ILE A 134 -16.21 5.86 -6.10
N THR A 135 -15.87 5.83 -4.82
CA THR A 135 -14.96 6.77 -4.20
C THR A 135 -13.57 6.16 -4.13
N HIS A 136 -12.55 6.84 -4.69
CA HIS A 136 -11.15 6.47 -4.56
C HIS A 136 -10.51 7.26 -3.43
N LEU A 137 -10.22 6.59 -2.32
CA LEU A 137 -9.56 7.15 -1.15
C LEU A 137 -8.05 6.84 -1.24
N LYS A 138 -7.23 7.88 -1.36
CA LYS A 138 -5.75 7.80 -1.47
C LYS A 138 -5.09 9.09 -1.04
N THR A 139 -3.80 9.04 -0.75
CA THR A 139 -2.90 10.20 -0.69
C THR A 139 -2.11 10.31 -2.00
N GLU A 140 -1.49 11.46 -2.28
CA GLU A 140 -0.84 11.70 -3.59
C GLU A 140 0.63 12.09 -3.48
N ASP A 141 1.16 12.28 -2.28
CA ASP A 141 2.51 12.83 -2.08
C ASP A 141 3.61 11.93 -2.61
N ILE A 142 3.55 10.62 -2.32
CA ILE A 142 4.53 9.63 -2.80
C ILE A 142 4.46 9.54 -4.32
N GLN A 143 3.26 9.36 -4.88
CA GLN A 143 3.07 9.24 -6.33
C GLN A 143 3.60 10.47 -7.09
N ARG A 144 3.44 11.67 -6.53
CA ARG A 144 3.99 12.90 -7.11
C ARG A 144 5.53 12.91 -7.13
N LEU A 145 6.16 12.50 -6.01
CA LEU A 145 7.62 12.45 -5.91
C LEU A 145 8.23 11.35 -6.78
N ASP A 146 7.58 10.19 -6.82
CA ASP A 146 7.98 9.09 -7.67
C ASP A 146 7.85 9.43 -9.15
N GLY A 147 6.79 10.14 -9.53
CA GLY A 147 6.62 10.66 -10.89
C GLY A 147 7.80 11.51 -11.34
N ILE A 148 8.28 12.42 -10.50
CA ILE A 148 9.46 13.27 -10.79
C ILE A 148 10.71 12.42 -11.04
N ASN A 149 10.95 11.40 -10.20
CA ASN A 149 12.09 10.51 -10.31
C ASN A 149 11.97 9.57 -11.53
N ILE A 150 10.79 9.09 -11.85
CA ILE A 150 10.51 8.25 -13.03
C ILE A 150 10.72 9.06 -14.31
N ASP A 151 10.24 10.29 -14.38
CA ASP A 151 10.44 11.18 -15.54
C ASP A 151 11.93 11.46 -15.78
N LYS A 152 12.70 11.73 -14.71
CA LYS A 152 14.15 11.91 -14.77
C LYS A 152 14.84 10.64 -15.29
N MET A 153 14.44 9.47 -14.79
CA MET A 153 14.95 8.17 -15.24
C MET A 153 14.67 7.93 -16.72
N ALA A 154 13.45 8.20 -17.18
CA ALA A 154 13.06 8.09 -18.60
C ALA A 154 13.84 9.06 -19.50
N GLN A 155 14.09 10.30 -19.05
CA GLN A 155 14.91 11.27 -19.77
C GLN A 155 16.35 10.77 -19.92
N ILE A 156 16.99 10.30 -18.85
CA ILE A 156 18.36 9.75 -18.89
C ILE A 156 18.43 8.56 -19.85
N ALA A 157 17.44 7.66 -19.81
CA ALA A 157 17.36 6.51 -20.69
C ALA A 157 17.34 6.93 -22.17
N LYS A 158 16.53 7.93 -22.50
CA LYS A 158 16.44 8.49 -23.85
C LYS A 158 17.77 9.13 -24.29
N GLU A 159 18.41 9.95 -23.45
CA GLU A 159 19.68 10.64 -23.75
C GLU A 159 20.83 9.65 -23.97
N LYS A 160 20.85 8.55 -23.20
CA LYS A 160 21.91 7.53 -23.29
C LYS A 160 21.58 6.38 -24.23
N ASN A 161 20.39 6.36 -24.84
CA ASN A 161 19.89 5.27 -25.68
C ASN A 161 19.99 3.88 -25.01
N ILE A 162 19.48 3.79 -23.77
CA ILE A 162 19.39 2.57 -22.95
C ILE A 162 17.94 2.33 -22.56
N ASN A 163 17.63 1.15 -21.96
CA ASN A 163 16.29 0.93 -21.43
C ASN A 163 16.04 1.78 -20.17
N VAL A 164 14.78 2.07 -19.90
CA VAL A 164 14.41 2.89 -18.74
C VAL A 164 14.86 2.24 -17.44
N ILE A 165 14.66 0.93 -17.29
CA ILE A 165 15.09 0.20 -16.08
C ILE A 165 16.61 0.27 -15.85
N ASP A 166 17.42 0.33 -16.91
CA ASP A 166 18.88 0.40 -16.83
C ASP A 166 19.37 1.80 -16.38
N ALA A 167 18.51 2.82 -16.48
CA ALA A 167 18.81 4.18 -15.99
C ALA A 167 18.59 4.33 -14.47
N ARG A 168 17.88 3.38 -13.80
CA ARG A 168 17.56 3.48 -12.37
C ARG A 168 18.79 3.71 -11.45
N PRO A 169 19.94 3.04 -11.63
CA PRO A 169 21.12 3.32 -10.82
C PRO A 169 21.64 4.75 -10.93
N MET A 170 21.34 5.46 -12.04
CA MET A 170 21.82 6.82 -12.30
C MET A 170 21.03 7.90 -11.54
N ILE A 171 19.86 7.53 -10.97
CA ILE A 171 19.04 8.41 -10.12
C ILE A 171 19.08 7.99 -8.64
N ASN A 172 20.04 7.13 -8.26
CA ASN A 172 20.06 6.57 -6.90
C ASN A 172 20.14 7.67 -5.82
N ASP A 173 20.91 8.75 -6.05
CA ASP A 173 21.02 9.85 -5.10
C ASP A 173 19.69 10.60 -4.94
N ASP A 174 18.92 10.74 -6.01
CA ASP A 174 17.58 11.34 -5.96
C ASP A 174 16.60 10.44 -5.17
N LEU A 175 16.65 9.12 -5.39
CA LEU A 175 15.84 8.16 -4.64
C LEU A 175 16.18 8.18 -3.14
N VAL A 176 17.49 8.22 -2.80
CA VAL A 176 17.94 8.36 -1.41
C VAL A 176 17.44 9.66 -0.80
N LYS A 177 17.54 10.78 -1.53
CA LYS A 177 17.04 12.08 -1.09
C LYS A 177 15.54 12.06 -0.84
N THR A 178 14.77 11.47 -1.76
CA THR A 178 13.33 11.27 -1.58
C THR A 178 13.04 10.43 -0.34
N ARG A 179 13.75 9.30 -0.14
CA ARG A 179 13.59 8.45 1.04
C ARG A 179 13.88 9.18 2.34
N LEU A 180 14.93 9.99 2.39
CA LEU A 180 15.31 10.77 3.57
C LEU A 180 14.37 11.95 3.86
N SER A 181 13.47 12.31 2.94
CA SER A 181 12.43 13.31 3.16
C SER A 181 11.12 12.72 3.71
N GLN A 182 11.05 11.42 4.01
CA GLN A 182 9.87 10.83 4.63
C GLN A 182 9.53 11.52 5.96
N ASN A 183 8.24 11.65 6.23
CA ASN A 183 7.69 12.27 7.44
C ASN A 183 8.17 13.72 7.67
N THR A 184 8.33 14.46 6.57
CA THR A 184 8.60 15.91 6.59
C THR A 184 7.61 16.66 5.69
N LYS A 185 7.46 17.96 5.90
CA LYS A 185 6.56 18.83 5.11
C LYS A 185 6.95 18.94 3.63
N GLU A 186 8.24 18.86 3.34
CA GLU A 186 8.79 18.95 2.00
C GLU A 186 8.78 17.59 1.26
N GLY A 187 8.52 16.51 1.98
CA GLY A 187 8.54 15.15 1.47
C GLY A 187 7.15 14.52 1.37
N TYR A 188 6.98 13.42 2.07
CA TYR A 188 5.75 12.65 2.10
C TYR A 188 5.55 11.99 3.48
N TRP A 189 4.31 11.59 3.76
CA TRP A 189 3.94 10.96 5.02
C TRP A 189 3.71 9.45 4.83
N ILE A 190 4.31 8.64 5.72
CA ILE A 190 4.28 7.18 5.68
C ILE A 190 4.40 6.61 7.09
N VAL A 191 3.88 5.41 7.32
CA VAL A 191 4.06 4.71 8.60
C VAL A 191 5.51 4.31 8.77
N SER A 192 6.16 4.81 9.83
CA SER A 192 7.54 4.51 10.22
C SER A 192 7.72 4.74 11.72
N ASP A 193 8.77 5.43 12.13
CA ASP A 193 9.07 5.75 13.53
C ASP A 193 8.40 7.04 14.03
N SER A 194 7.82 7.85 13.17
CA SER A 194 7.20 9.12 13.53
C SER A 194 5.73 8.96 13.92
N LEU A 195 5.39 9.39 15.15
CA LEU A 195 3.99 9.46 15.59
C LEU A 195 3.22 10.59 14.90
N ASP A 196 3.90 11.66 14.49
CA ASP A 196 3.28 12.80 13.80
C ASP A 196 2.70 12.41 12.46
N ALA A 197 3.27 11.38 11.80
CA ALA A 197 2.77 10.87 10.53
C ALA A 197 1.28 10.45 10.60
N VAL A 198 0.82 9.99 11.78
CA VAL A 198 -0.58 9.58 11.98
C VAL A 198 -1.56 10.73 11.79
N ASP A 199 -1.15 11.98 12.10
CA ASP A 199 -2.00 13.17 11.95
C ASP A 199 -2.12 13.63 10.49
N HIS A 200 -1.24 13.12 9.62
CA HIS A 200 -1.25 13.41 8.20
C HIS A 200 -1.95 12.33 7.36
N ALA A 201 -2.48 11.29 8.00
CA ALA A 201 -3.26 10.27 7.31
C ALA A 201 -4.58 10.85 6.77
N LEU A 202 -4.99 10.37 5.61
CA LEU A 202 -6.35 10.57 5.12
C LEU A 202 -7.29 9.68 5.93
N THR A 203 -8.15 10.29 6.74
CA THR A 203 -9.09 9.60 7.61
C THR A 203 -10.50 10.10 7.42
N GLY A 204 -11.47 9.28 7.74
CA GLY A 204 -12.87 9.69 7.71
C GLY A 204 -13.82 8.56 8.03
N THR A 205 -15.10 8.88 7.91
CA THR A 205 -16.19 7.96 8.16
C THR A 205 -17.25 8.09 7.09
N LEU A 206 -17.69 6.95 6.55
CA LEU A 206 -18.84 6.84 5.64
C LEU A 206 -19.95 6.03 6.32
N ASN A 207 -21.17 6.12 5.77
CA ASN A 207 -22.28 5.28 6.22
C ASN A 207 -22.04 3.83 5.71
N ALA A 208 -21.74 2.92 6.62
CA ALA A 208 -21.49 1.53 6.26
C ALA A 208 -22.69 0.90 5.54
N ASN A 209 -23.93 1.33 5.82
CA ASN A 209 -25.12 0.76 5.19
C ASN A 209 -25.24 1.13 3.70
N GLU A 210 -24.55 2.17 3.24
CA GLU A 210 -24.54 2.58 1.83
C GLU A 210 -23.44 1.86 1.01
N ILE A 211 -22.50 1.16 1.65
CA ILE A 211 -21.37 0.51 0.96
C ILE A 211 -21.78 -0.87 0.45
N SER A 212 -21.49 -1.15 -0.82
CA SER A 212 -21.70 -2.44 -1.48
C SER A 212 -20.41 -3.24 -1.66
N GLN A 213 -19.26 -2.55 -1.87
CA GLN A 213 -17.97 -3.21 -2.09
C GLN A 213 -16.81 -2.34 -1.61
N ILE A 214 -15.76 -2.99 -1.11
CA ILE A 214 -14.48 -2.37 -0.73
C ILE A 214 -13.37 -3.13 -1.45
N VAL A 215 -12.48 -2.41 -2.11
CA VAL A 215 -11.24 -2.95 -2.68
C VAL A 215 -10.07 -2.16 -2.11
N GLY A 216 -9.19 -2.84 -1.37
CA GLY A 216 -7.94 -2.26 -0.87
C GLY A 216 -6.78 -2.70 -1.75
N LEU A 217 -5.84 -1.81 -2.03
CA LEU A 217 -4.77 -2.04 -3.01
C LEU A 217 -3.45 -1.47 -2.51
N SER A 218 -2.34 -2.22 -2.70
CA SER A 218 -1.00 -1.64 -2.72
C SER A 218 -0.73 -0.98 -4.07
N ASP A 219 0.33 -0.20 -4.17
CA ASP A 219 0.71 0.48 -5.41
C ASP A 219 1.02 -0.51 -6.53
N GLY A 220 1.69 -1.64 -6.21
CA GLY A 220 1.99 -2.68 -7.19
C GLY A 220 0.75 -3.33 -7.81
N PHE A 221 -0.37 -3.47 -7.07
CA PHE A 221 -1.61 -3.96 -7.65
C PHE A 221 -2.37 -2.85 -8.40
N SER A 222 -2.32 -1.59 -7.91
CA SER A 222 -3.01 -0.47 -8.54
C SER A 222 -2.46 -0.14 -9.94
N GLN A 223 -1.25 -0.59 -10.27
CA GLN A 223 -0.66 -0.48 -11.62
C GLN A 223 -1.60 -0.99 -12.73
N ILE A 224 -2.57 -1.84 -12.41
CA ILE A 224 -3.55 -2.36 -13.38
C ILE A 224 -4.37 -1.23 -14.02
N PHE A 225 -4.62 -0.14 -13.31
CA PHE A 225 -5.37 1.02 -13.83
C PHE A 225 -4.52 2.30 -13.92
N ASP A 226 -3.63 2.58 -12.99
CA ASP A 226 -2.90 3.86 -12.93
C ASP A 226 -1.67 3.89 -13.86
N THR A 227 -0.94 2.79 -13.98
CA THR A 227 0.26 2.70 -14.82
C THR A 227 -0.04 2.11 -16.20
N PHE A 228 -0.73 0.97 -16.23
CA PHE A 228 -0.94 0.24 -17.49
C PHE A 228 -2.28 0.54 -18.16
N GLY A 229 -3.24 1.12 -17.45
CA GLY A 229 -4.57 1.41 -18.01
C GLY A 229 -5.27 0.20 -18.59
N ILE A 230 -5.05 -1.01 -18.00
CA ILE A 230 -5.67 -2.27 -18.48
C ILE A 230 -7.18 -2.19 -18.28
N PHE A 231 -7.61 -1.68 -17.14
CA PHE A 231 -8.98 -1.37 -16.78
C PHE A 231 -9.05 0.04 -16.20
N ASP A 232 -10.19 0.69 -16.24
CA ASP A 232 -10.51 1.78 -15.33
C ASP A 232 -10.96 1.21 -13.97
N LYS A 233 -11.11 2.08 -12.98
CA LYS A 233 -11.48 1.69 -11.61
C LYS A 233 -12.87 1.05 -11.56
N GLU A 234 -13.78 1.58 -12.33
CA GLU A 234 -15.17 1.11 -12.47
C GLU A 234 -15.22 -0.32 -13.01
N THR A 235 -14.45 -0.58 -14.07
CA THR A 235 -14.32 -1.91 -14.65
C THR A 235 -13.64 -2.88 -13.71
N LEU A 236 -12.57 -2.46 -12.99
CA LEU A 236 -11.88 -3.28 -12.00
C LEU A 236 -12.84 -3.72 -10.88
N VAL A 237 -13.54 -2.77 -10.26
CA VAL A 237 -14.49 -3.04 -9.16
C VAL A 237 -15.62 -3.95 -9.64
N LYS A 238 -16.16 -3.72 -10.85
CA LYS A 238 -17.19 -4.56 -11.45
C LYS A 238 -16.71 -6.00 -11.70
N LYS A 239 -15.51 -6.17 -12.25
CA LYS A 239 -14.92 -7.51 -12.51
C LYS A 239 -14.73 -8.28 -11.20
N LEU A 240 -14.28 -7.62 -10.14
CA LEU A 240 -14.05 -8.24 -8.84
C LEU A 240 -15.33 -8.74 -8.16
N LYS A 241 -16.52 -8.44 -8.67
CA LYS A 241 -17.78 -9.07 -8.21
C LYS A 241 -17.86 -10.55 -8.60
N THR A 242 -17.25 -10.95 -9.70
CA THR A 242 -17.33 -12.31 -10.26
C THR A 242 -15.97 -12.99 -10.42
N GLU A 243 -14.92 -12.24 -10.68
CA GLU A 243 -13.57 -12.74 -10.89
C GLU A 243 -12.77 -12.72 -9.58
N LYS A 244 -11.66 -13.47 -9.51
CA LYS A 244 -10.75 -13.47 -8.36
C LYS A 244 -9.68 -12.40 -8.55
N LEU A 245 -9.15 -11.89 -7.44
CA LEU A 245 -7.99 -11.00 -7.44
C LEU A 245 -6.80 -11.61 -8.17
N GLN A 246 -6.54 -12.91 -7.99
CA GLN A 246 -5.47 -13.62 -8.68
C GLN A 246 -5.60 -13.57 -10.20
N ASP A 247 -6.81 -13.77 -10.75
CA ASP A 247 -7.03 -13.80 -12.20
C ASP A 247 -6.72 -12.42 -12.82
N LEU A 248 -7.11 -11.34 -12.14
CA LEU A 248 -6.81 -9.97 -12.58
C LEU A 248 -5.32 -9.63 -12.43
N TYR A 249 -4.67 -10.13 -11.38
CA TYR A 249 -3.23 -9.98 -11.23
C TYR A 249 -2.45 -10.70 -12.32
N GLU A 250 -2.89 -11.87 -12.78
CA GLU A 250 -2.25 -12.59 -13.90
C GLU A 250 -2.28 -11.77 -15.19
N ILE A 251 -3.35 -11.02 -15.44
CA ILE A 251 -3.42 -10.08 -16.57
C ILE A 251 -2.37 -8.97 -16.41
N LEU A 252 -2.27 -8.38 -15.22
CA LEU A 252 -1.26 -7.36 -14.90
C LEU A 252 0.16 -7.93 -15.04
N TRP A 253 0.41 -9.13 -14.51
CA TRP A 253 1.71 -9.81 -14.61
C TRP A 253 2.18 -9.98 -16.05
N ASN A 254 1.28 -10.43 -16.93
CA ASN A 254 1.58 -10.60 -18.36
C ASN A 254 1.88 -9.25 -19.00
N LYS A 255 1.16 -8.20 -18.62
CA LYS A 255 1.38 -6.83 -19.14
C LYS A 255 2.72 -6.27 -18.71
N GLN A 256 3.13 -6.52 -17.47
CA GLN A 256 4.45 -6.16 -16.95
C GLN A 256 5.58 -6.91 -17.68
N GLU A 257 5.37 -8.19 -18.06
CA GLU A 257 6.34 -8.98 -18.82
C GLU A 257 6.51 -8.46 -20.25
N GLU A 258 5.42 -8.03 -20.92
CA GLU A 258 5.49 -7.42 -22.25
C GLU A 258 6.36 -6.15 -22.26
N ASP A 259 6.45 -5.44 -21.15
CA ASP A 259 7.24 -4.22 -20.96
C ASP A 259 8.28 -4.35 -19.83
N LYS A 260 8.98 -5.48 -19.77
CA LYS A 260 9.94 -5.78 -18.70
C LYS A 260 11.10 -4.79 -18.57
N PHE A 261 11.40 -4.03 -19.61
CA PHE A 261 12.40 -2.98 -19.63
C PHE A 261 11.85 -1.59 -19.26
N CYS A 262 10.56 -1.49 -18.93
CA CYS A 262 9.88 -0.27 -18.52
C CYS A 262 9.92 0.86 -19.56
N ASN A 263 10.06 0.53 -20.85
CA ASN A 263 10.24 1.52 -21.91
C ASN A 263 8.93 2.17 -22.34
N LYS A 264 7.82 1.42 -22.34
CA LYS A 264 6.49 1.92 -22.71
C LYS A 264 5.76 2.55 -21.52
N PHE A 265 5.93 1.96 -20.35
CA PHE A 265 5.35 2.38 -19.09
C PHE A 265 6.49 2.56 -18.06
N PRO A 266 7.13 3.75 -18.01
CA PRO A 266 8.27 4.01 -17.12
C PRO A 266 7.89 3.77 -15.65
N ARG A 267 8.74 3.01 -14.93
CA ARG A 267 8.61 2.66 -13.52
C ARG A 267 9.92 2.17 -12.95
N PHE A 268 10.06 2.13 -11.64
CA PHE A 268 11.34 1.80 -10.96
C PHE A 268 11.75 0.34 -11.05
N LYS A 269 10.79 -0.57 -11.20
CA LYS A 269 10.98 -2.03 -11.22
C LYS A 269 10.14 -2.64 -12.33
N THR A 270 10.55 -3.77 -12.86
CA THR A 270 9.72 -4.55 -13.79
C THR A 270 8.38 -4.93 -13.15
N ARG A 271 8.45 -5.36 -11.87
CA ARG A 271 7.30 -5.70 -11.02
C ARG A 271 7.54 -5.21 -9.61
N ASP A 272 6.51 -4.75 -8.97
CA ASP A 272 6.48 -4.52 -7.52
C ASP A 272 5.73 -5.63 -6.81
N ASP A 273 5.88 -5.71 -5.49
CA ASP A 273 5.02 -6.52 -4.66
C ASP A 273 3.58 -6.06 -4.87
N ALA A 274 2.64 -6.98 -4.91
CA ALA A 274 1.26 -6.64 -5.21
C ALA A 274 0.31 -7.30 -4.23
N SER A 275 -0.45 -6.48 -3.52
CA SER A 275 -1.42 -6.93 -2.54
C SER A 275 -2.77 -6.25 -2.74
N ALA A 276 -3.83 -7.04 -2.56
CA ALA A 276 -5.19 -6.52 -2.65
C ALA A 276 -6.14 -7.28 -1.72
N LEU A 277 -7.19 -6.60 -1.29
CA LEU A 277 -8.37 -7.23 -0.69
C LEU A 277 -9.64 -6.81 -1.45
N ASN A 278 -10.64 -7.67 -1.46
CA ASN A 278 -11.94 -7.41 -2.06
C ASN A 278 -13.06 -7.95 -1.16
N VAL A 279 -13.89 -7.05 -0.67
CA VAL A 279 -14.99 -7.37 0.25
C VAL A 279 -16.31 -6.88 -0.34
N ILE A 280 -17.25 -7.79 -0.54
CA ILE A 280 -18.57 -7.51 -1.10
C ILE A 280 -19.63 -7.78 -0.03
N PHE A 281 -20.52 -6.83 0.16
CA PHE A 281 -21.61 -6.91 1.12
C PHE A 281 -22.94 -7.28 0.45
N ASP A 282 -23.82 -7.93 1.20
CA ASP A 282 -25.16 -8.26 0.74
C ASP A 282 -25.96 -6.96 0.50
N LYS A 283 -26.72 -6.95 -0.59
CA LYS A 283 -27.59 -5.80 -0.93
C LYS A 283 -28.89 -5.76 -0.13
N GLU A 284 -29.24 -6.86 0.56
CA GLU A 284 -30.55 -7.06 1.21
C GLU A 284 -30.58 -6.59 2.68
N MET A 285 -29.93 -5.46 3.00
CA MET A 285 -30.19 -4.81 4.31
C MET A 285 -30.46 -3.34 4.18
#